data_123d996b3d2859dba6f0821f4698c148
#
_entry.id   123d996b3d2859dba6f0821f4698c148
#
_cell.length_a   1.000
_cell.length_b   1.000
_cell.length_c   1.000
_cell.angle_alpha   90.00
_cell.angle_beta   90.00
_cell.angle_gamma   90.00
#
_symmetry.space_group_name_H-M   'P 1'
#
loop_
_entity.id
_entity.type
_entity.pdbx_description
1 polymer ?
#
loop_
_entity_poly.entity_id
_entity_poly.type
_entity_poly.pdbx_seq_one_letter_code
_entity_poly.pdbx_strand_id
1 'polypeptide(L)'
;MRKWTNEAFLGAGCAIVLLLALGACSVQVGGRDSLRSGGADYGIPDSRERFEIQRNAIAEKLQTALLPAMRNHGIDMWIVLDRENNEEPLHVELGGGFAGVRGAFIFHDNGTDTVEKLYYSSHEQPANSVISQIYDETIYYGYSPEGLTPHLRKAIEDRDPQTIGVNTSHTLPEADGLTVGLRNFLVDAIGPEYASRIVSAELLVRDFRLQRTPAETVIYTQLLEWSARWMEEALSTENVTTGVTTAEDVSWWLYDRALELGLTGWGTVRVVREGDLLPIHDPDIPLEPGDIVGIDGGLHYLHYAIDIKRTAYILRPGETQMPETLQEVWRTTHEIGDFYASLMVPGAVGAETWSAINAEMASRGYRAVGPDAGGDAVTTTEPEVGVYGHSVGNVAHDIGARIADDIPFAYGDRVRFPLQASEWVSIEFHVSIPVPEWDGKTWYARFEETAQITEEGVKWLIPTQKELFLIEPAN
;
A
#
# COMPACT_ATOMS: atom_id res chain seq x y z
N MET A 1 37.88 6.56 -52.41
CA MET A 1 39.22 7.15 -52.48
C MET A 1 39.14 8.63 -52.21
N ARG A 2 39.64 9.07 -51.09
CA ARG A 2 40.18 10.42 -50.81
C ARG A 2 40.90 10.32 -49.50
N LYS A 3 42.23 10.41 -49.60
CA LYS A 3 43.18 10.57 -48.49
C LYS A 3 43.10 12.01 -47.99
N TRP A 4 43.15 12.20 -46.68
CA TRP A 4 43.52 13.49 -46.08
C TRP A 4 44.81 13.31 -45.32
N THR A 5 45.77 14.14 -45.67
CA THR A 5 47.12 14.21 -45.16
C THR A 5 47.19 15.13 -43.93
N ASN A 6 48.07 14.76 -42.99
CA ASN A 6 48.51 15.58 -41.86
C ASN A 6 49.19 16.87 -42.32
N GLU A 7 48.88 17.99 -41.70
CA GLU A 7 49.81 19.11 -41.57
C GLU A 7 49.85 19.60 -40.11
N ALA A 8 51.05 19.64 -39.59
CA ALA A 8 51.39 20.15 -38.27
C ALA A 8 51.52 21.66 -38.32
N PHE A 9 50.95 22.37 -37.36
CA PHE A 9 51.28 23.76 -37.06
C PHE A 9 51.85 23.86 -35.62
N LEU A 10 53.14 24.18 -35.56
CA LEU A 10 53.83 24.66 -34.38
C LEU A 10 53.47 26.14 -34.16
N GLY A 11 52.95 26.46 -32.97
CA GLY A 11 52.75 27.83 -32.50
C GLY A 11 53.04 27.91 -31.01
N ALA A 12 54.16 28.58 -30.70
CA ALA A 12 54.59 28.87 -29.33
C ALA A 12 53.69 29.95 -28.68
N GLY A 13 53.42 29.85 -27.41
CA GLY A 13 52.83 30.98 -26.69
C GLY A 13 52.41 30.72 -25.27
N CYS A 14 53.18 31.13 -24.32
CA CYS A 14 52.86 31.53 -22.93
C CYS A 14 52.10 30.57 -22.02
N ALA A 15 52.84 29.91 -21.15
CA ALA A 15 52.33 29.29 -19.95
C ALA A 15 51.92 30.35 -18.92
N ILE A 16 50.64 30.51 -18.66
CA ILE A 16 50.12 31.14 -17.44
C ILE A 16 49.76 29.99 -16.48
N VAL A 17 50.61 29.82 -15.47
CA VAL A 17 50.33 28.90 -14.36
C VAL A 17 49.33 29.58 -13.46
N LEU A 18 48.05 29.20 -13.59
CA LEU A 18 47.01 29.52 -12.62
C LEU A 18 47.02 28.41 -11.56
N LEU A 19 47.59 28.67 -10.40
CA LEU A 19 47.47 27.87 -9.20
C LEU A 19 46.02 28.00 -8.69
N LEU A 20 45.15 27.11 -9.13
CA LEU A 20 43.86 26.86 -8.47
C LEU A 20 44.17 26.03 -7.21
N ALA A 21 44.13 26.67 -6.07
CA ALA A 21 44.02 26.00 -4.77
C ALA A 21 42.69 25.28 -4.73
N LEU A 22 42.68 24.00 -5.10
CA LEU A 22 41.57 23.08 -4.79
C LEU A 22 41.59 22.87 -3.27
N GLY A 23 40.80 23.67 -2.55
CA GLY A 23 40.38 23.35 -1.21
C GLY A 23 39.64 22.02 -1.28
N ALA A 24 40.32 20.95 -0.86
CA ALA A 24 39.66 19.68 -0.58
C ALA A 24 38.68 19.92 0.58
N CYS A 25 37.41 20.23 0.28
CA CYS A 25 36.34 19.97 1.20
C CYS A 25 36.33 18.45 1.41
N SER A 26 37.04 17.98 2.43
CA SER A 26 36.75 16.67 2.98
C SER A 26 35.35 16.72 3.54
N VAL A 27 34.37 16.24 2.78
CA VAL A 27 33.08 15.82 3.33
C VAL A 27 33.42 14.68 4.27
N GLN A 28 33.56 14.97 5.55
CA GLN A 28 33.52 13.94 6.58
C GLN A 28 32.11 13.34 6.45
N VAL A 29 32.02 12.21 5.77
CA VAL A 29 30.88 11.31 5.91
C VAL A 29 30.86 10.96 7.39
N GLY A 30 29.97 11.61 8.13
CA GLY A 30 29.72 11.29 9.53
C GLY A 30 29.58 9.79 9.64
N GLY A 31 30.15 9.22 10.69
CA GLY A 31 30.24 7.80 10.88
C GLY A 31 28.85 7.14 10.76
N ARG A 32 28.83 5.86 10.41
CA ARG A 32 27.63 5.01 10.28
C ARG A 32 26.60 5.14 11.43
N ASP A 33 27.02 5.67 12.57
CA ASP A 33 26.18 5.87 13.76
C ASP A 33 25.23 7.07 13.66
N SER A 34 25.56 8.11 12.85
CA SER A 34 24.66 9.28 12.69
C SER A 34 23.48 9.03 11.75
N LEU A 35 23.58 8.04 10.85
CA LEU A 35 22.47 7.62 9.98
C LEU A 35 21.51 6.63 10.70
N ARG A 36 21.92 6.10 11.87
CA ARG A 36 21.08 5.18 12.66
C ARG A 36 20.18 5.85 13.69
N SER A 37 20.37 7.13 13.98
CA SER A 37 19.70 7.76 15.14
C SER A 37 18.18 7.92 14.97
N GLY A 38 17.67 8.19 13.78
CA GLY A 38 16.24 8.35 13.56
C GLY A 38 15.47 7.01 13.54
N GLY A 39 16.01 5.99 12.85
CA GLY A 39 15.38 4.67 12.75
C GLY A 39 15.45 3.83 14.03
N ALA A 40 16.49 4.03 14.85
CA ALA A 40 16.66 3.29 16.10
C ALA A 40 15.56 3.60 17.15
N ASP A 41 15.04 4.81 17.14
CA ASP A 41 13.98 5.25 18.05
C ASP A 41 12.63 4.57 17.76
N TYR A 42 12.38 4.21 16.50
CA TYR A 42 11.23 3.41 16.06
C TYR A 42 11.47 1.90 16.10
N GLY A 43 12.70 1.45 16.36
CA GLY A 43 13.06 0.04 16.28
C GLY A 43 13.02 -0.52 14.85
N ILE A 44 13.21 0.34 13.84
CA ILE A 44 13.17 -0.06 12.43
C ILE A 44 14.40 -0.93 12.10
N PRO A 45 14.22 -2.15 11.59
CA PRO A 45 15.29 -3.10 11.29
C PRO A 45 16.30 -2.56 10.28
N ASP A 46 17.55 -2.97 10.37
CA ASP A 46 18.57 -2.67 9.35
C ASP A 46 18.32 -3.46 8.05
N SER A 47 19.09 -3.17 7.00
CA SER A 47 18.86 -3.77 5.68
C SER A 47 18.99 -5.29 5.67
N ARG A 48 19.85 -5.87 6.51
CA ARG A 48 20.00 -7.33 6.62
C ARG A 48 18.79 -7.95 7.29
N GLU A 49 18.36 -7.38 8.40
CA GLU A 49 17.17 -7.83 9.13
C GLU A 49 15.91 -7.70 8.26
N ARG A 50 15.76 -6.57 7.53
CA ARG A 50 14.65 -6.39 6.57
C ARG A 50 14.63 -7.48 5.52
N PHE A 51 15.79 -7.84 4.96
CA PHE A 51 15.89 -8.91 3.99
C PHE A 51 15.45 -10.27 4.58
N GLU A 52 15.91 -10.61 5.80
CA GLU A 52 15.52 -11.87 6.45
C GLU A 52 14.03 -11.93 6.80
N ILE A 53 13.47 -10.81 7.28
CA ILE A 53 12.04 -10.69 7.57
C ILE A 53 11.23 -10.90 6.28
N GLN A 54 11.56 -10.20 5.21
CA GLN A 54 10.87 -10.31 3.92
C GLN A 54 10.96 -11.71 3.34
N ARG A 55 12.17 -12.29 3.34
CA ARG A 55 12.38 -13.66 2.84
C ARG A 55 11.50 -14.67 3.58
N ASN A 56 11.44 -14.58 4.91
CA ASN A 56 10.66 -15.52 5.71
C ASN A 56 9.16 -15.37 5.45
N ALA A 57 8.66 -14.13 5.31
CA ALA A 57 7.26 -13.87 4.99
C ALA A 57 6.89 -14.41 3.59
N ILE A 58 7.73 -14.16 2.58
CA ILE A 58 7.51 -14.69 1.22
C ILE A 58 7.54 -16.22 1.22
N ALA A 59 8.50 -16.84 1.94
CA ALA A 59 8.59 -18.31 2.04
C ALA A 59 7.33 -18.91 2.65
N GLU A 60 6.85 -18.36 3.78
CA GLU A 60 5.62 -18.80 4.42
C GLU A 60 4.42 -18.62 3.49
N LYS A 61 4.31 -17.47 2.80
CA LYS A 61 3.25 -17.16 1.86
C LYS A 61 3.19 -18.17 0.71
N LEU A 62 4.31 -18.41 0.03
CA LEU A 62 4.40 -19.37 -1.07
C LEU A 62 4.15 -20.82 -0.61
N GLN A 63 4.45 -21.13 0.65
CA GLN A 63 4.22 -22.45 1.20
C GLN A 63 2.76 -22.69 1.61
N THR A 64 2.08 -21.68 2.14
CA THR A 64 0.77 -21.87 2.79
C THR A 64 -0.41 -21.37 1.95
N ALA A 65 -0.26 -20.27 1.20
CA ALA A 65 -1.34 -19.64 0.46
C ALA A 65 -1.44 -20.07 -1.01
N LEU A 66 -0.32 -20.45 -1.62
CA LEU A 66 -0.27 -20.64 -3.07
C LEU A 66 -1.05 -21.87 -3.54
N LEU A 67 -0.82 -23.05 -2.94
CA LEU A 67 -1.48 -24.29 -3.35
C LEU A 67 -3.01 -24.21 -3.18
N PRO A 68 -3.55 -23.73 -2.06
CA PRO A 68 -4.98 -23.50 -1.93
C PRO A 68 -5.55 -22.57 -3.01
N ALA A 69 -4.86 -21.45 -3.30
CA ALA A 69 -5.30 -20.50 -4.32
C ALA A 69 -5.31 -21.13 -5.72
N MET A 70 -4.28 -21.89 -6.10
CA MET A 70 -4.25 -22.62 -7.38
C MET A 70 -5.41 -23.61 -7.49
N ARG A 71 -5.63 -24.44 -6.47
CA ARG A 71 -6.66 -25.50 -6.48
C ARG A 71 -8.07 -24.93 -6.44
N ASN A 72 -8.32 -23.85 -5.72
CA ASN A 72 -9.63 -23.19 -5.66
C ASN A 72 -10.08 -22.70 -7.04
N HIS A 73 -9.13 -22.39 -7.92
CA HIS A 73 -9.42 -21.89 -9.27
C HIS A 73 -9.08 -22.89 -10.39
N GLY A 74 -8.72 -24.14 -10.04
CA GLY A 74 -8.44 -25.20 -11.01
C GLY A 74 -7.29 -24.88 -11.95
N ILE A 75 -6.25 -24.20 -11.46
CA ILE A 75 -5.05 -23.82 -12.20
C ILE A 75 -3.92 -24.80 -11.87
N ASP A 76 -3.52 -25.63 -12.83
CA ASP A 76 -2.46 -26.62 -12.65
C ASP A 76 -1.07 -25.99 -12.70
N MET A 77 -0.92 -24.95 -13.56
CA MET A 77 0.34 -24.20 -13.68
C MET A 77 0.04 -22.71 -13.74
N TRP A 78 0.71 -21.93 -12.89
CA TRP A 78 0.65 -20.48 -12.93
C TRP A 78 1.99 -19.92 -13.43
N ILE A 79 1.93 -19.14 -14.53
CA ILE A 79 3.11 -18.53 -15.17
C ILE A 79 3.03 -17.03 -15.05
N VAL A 80 4.01 -16.46 -14.37
CA VAL A 80 4.16 -15.02 -14.21
C VAL A 80 5.42 -14.58 -14.94
N LEU A 81 5.24 -13.87 -16.06
CA LEU A 81 6.36 -13.34 -16.84
C LEU A 81 6.77 -11.96 -16.35
N ASP A 82 8.06 -11.78 -16.22
CA ASP A 82 8.67 -10.57 -15.71
C ASP A 82 9.76 -10.04 -16.64
N ARG A 83 10.16 -8.77 -16.47
CA ARG A 83 11.26 -8.16 -17.22
C ARG A 83 11.78 -6.91 -16.50
N GLU A 84 13.05 -6.60 -16.72
CA GLU A 84 13.67 -5.37 -16.24
C GLU A 84 12.94 -4.12 -16.77
N ASN A 85 12.84 -3.10 -15.91
CA ASN A 85 12.25 -1.78 -16.18
C ASN A 85 10.72 -1.76 -16.43
N ASN A 86 10.06 -2.88 -16.31
CA ASN A 86 8.61 -3.00 -16.31
C ASN A 86 8.23 -4.31 -15.63
N GLU A 87 8.52 -4.35 -14.35
CA GLU A 87 8.31 -5.51 -13.50
C GLU A 87 6.83 -5.83 -13.35
N GLU A 88 6.56 -7.08 -13.10
CA GLU A 88 5.23 -7.58 -12.85
C GLU A 88 4.73 -7.09 -11.48
N PRO A 89 3.44 -6.73 -11.29
CA PRO A 89 2.92 -6.22 -10.01
C PRO A 89 3.22 -7.09 -8.80
N LEU A 90 3.27 -8.41 -8.95
CA LEU A 90 3.59 -9.36 -7.88
C LEU A 90 5.10 -9.66 -7.74
N HIS A 91 5.96 -9.00 -8.51
CA HIS A 91 7.40 -9.29 -8.56
C HIS A 91 8.01 -9.48 -7.17
N VAL A 92 7.80 -8.53 -6.25
CA VAL A 92 8.35 -8.58 -4.89
C VAL A 92 7.73 -9.70 -4.06
N GLU A 93 6.43 -9.90 -4.17
CA GLU A 93 5.67 -10.93 -3.43
C GLU A 93 6.04 -12.36 -3.83
N LEU A 94 6.53 -12.53 -5.06
CA LEU A 94 7.03 -13.80 -5.58
C LEU A 94 8.53 -14.01 -5.32
N GLY A 95 9.19 -13.08 -4.65
CA GLY A 95 10.59 -13.21 -4.24
C GLY A 95 11.55 -12.21 -4.87
N GLY A 96 11.07 -11.33 -5.73
CA GLY A 96 11.90 -10.34 -6.42
C GLY A 96 12.85 -11.02 -7.41
N GLY A 97 14.12 -10.70 -7.30
CA GLY A 97 15.15 -11.20 -8.20
C GLY A 97 15.43 -10.23 -9.34
N PHE A 98 16.30 -10.63 -10.26
CA PHE A 98 16.63 -9.84 -11.42
C PHE A 98 16.28 -10.60 -12.71
N ALA A 99 15.17 -10.23 -13.32
CA ALA A 99 14.67 -10.87 -14.53
C ALA A 99 15.58 -10.65 -15.74
N GLY A 100 16.21 -9.46 -15.81
CA GLY A 100 16.95 -9.01 -16.99
C GLY A 100 16.04 -8.88 -18.20
N VAL A 101 16.44 -9.45 -19.33
CA VAL A 101 15.66 -9.35 -20.59
C VAL A 101 14.23 -9.90 -20.42
N ARG A 102 14.11 -11.07 -19.80
CA ARG A 102 12.85 -11.71 -19.38
C ARG A 102 13.11 -12.66 -18.23
N GLY A 103 12.14 -12.75 -17.31
CA GLY A 103 12.08 -13.75 -16.27
C GLY A 103 10.74 -14.49 -16.31
N ALA A 104 10.69 -15.63 -15.66
CA ALA A 104 9.47 -16.39 -15.46
C ALA A 104 9.47 -17.02 -14.08
N PHE A 105 8.49 -16.66 -13.26
CA PHE A 105 8.07 -17.44 -12.10
C PHE A 105 7.07 -18.47 -12.59
N ILE A 106 7.28 -19.74 -12.30
CA ILE A 106 6.42 -20.84 -12.72
C ILE A 106 6.10 -21.69 -11.49
N PHE A 107 4.83 -21.84 -11.23
CA PHE A 107 4.30 -22.63 -10.13
C PHE A 107 3.46 -23.76 -10.68
N HIS A 108 3.73 -25.00 -10.25
CA HIS A 108 3.05 -26.18 -10.74
C HIS A 108 2.49 -27.02 -9.59
N ASP A 109 1.18 -27.26 -9.60
CA ASP A 109 0.53 -28.24 -8.73
C ASP A 109 0.75 -29.65 -9.31
N ASN A 110 1.70 -30.37 -8.77
CA ASN A 110 2.02 -31.73 -9.19
C ASN A 110 1.14 -32.81 -8.53
N GLY A 111 0.06 -32.40 -7.86
CA GLY A 111 -0.88 -33.28 -7.15
C GLY A 111 -0.41 -33.71 -5.75
N THR A 112 0.71 -33.16 -5.25
CA THR A 112 1.20 -33.38 -3.87
C THR A 112 0.73 -32.27 -2.93
N ASP A 113 1.22 -32.25 -1.70
CA ASP A 113 0.88 -31.22 -0.71
C ASP A 113 1.73 -29.94 -0.86
N THR A 114 2.53 -29.84 -1.92
CA THR A 114 3.41 -28.69 -2.18
C THR A 114 3.36 -28.28 -3.63
N VAL A 115 3.56 -26.99 -3.90
CA VAL A 115 3.73 -26.44 -5.24
C VAL A 115 5.20 -26.51 -5.63
N GLU A 116 5.48 -27.01 -6.83
CA GLU A 116 6.79 -26.93 -7.44
C GLU A 116 7.03 -25.51 -7.95
N LYS A 117 8.13 -24.88 -7.54
CA LYS A 117 8.47 -23.46 -7.82
C LYS A 117 9.72 -23.39 -8.67
N LEU A 118 9.60 -22.79 -9.87
CA LEU A 118 10.68 -22.62 -10.81
C LEU A 118 10.90 -21.15 -11.12
N TYR A 119 12.14 -20.72 -11.24
CA TYR A 119 12.48 -19.37 -11.67
C TYR A 119 13.52 -19.37 -12.78
N TYR A 120 13.21 -18.78 -13.90
CA TYR A 120 14.09 -18.67 -15.06
C TYR A 120 14.35 -17.20 -15.38
N SER A 121 15.62 -16.85 -15.61
CA SER A 121 16.02 -15.47 -15.91
C SER A 121 17.25 -15.39 -16.81
N SER A 122 17.46 -14.23 -17.41
CA SER A 122 18.68 -14.00 -18.20
C SER A 122 19.90 -13.66 -17.33
N HIS A 123 19.71 -13.47 -16.02
CA HIS A 123 20.78 -13.15 -15.07
C HIS A 123 20.82 -14.15 -13.94
N GLU A 124 22.05 -14.49 -13.52
CA GLU A 124 22.29 -15.33 -12.35
C GLU A 124 21.80 -14.62 -11.08
N GLN A 125 21.10 -15.37 -10.23
CA GLN A 125 20.62 -14.86 -8.96
C GLN A 125 21.70 -15.04 -7.88
N PRO A 126 21.94 -14.04 -7.01
CA PRO A 126 22.84 -14.21 -5.88
C PRO A 126 22.42 -15.38 -4.99
N ALA A 127 23.37 -16.16 -4.49
CA ALA A 127 23.10 -17.35 -3.66
C ALA A 127 22.31 -17.04 -2.38
N ASN A 128 22.36 -15.79 -1.90
CA ASN A 128 21.60 -15.31 -0.76
C ASN A 128 20.28 -14.61 -1.16
N SER A 129 19.90 -14.63 -2.43
CA SER A 129 18.59 -14.08 -2.85
C SER A 129 17.44 -14.93 -2.34
N VAL A 130 16.24 -14.32 -2.24
CA VAL A 130 15.00 -15.05 -1.93
C VAL A 130 14.77 -16.17 -2.93
N ILE A 131 14.93 -15.88 -4.22
CA ILE A 131 14.78 -16.85 -5.31
C ILE A 131 15.66 -18.09 -5.10
N SER A 132 16.98 -17.91 -4.89
CA SER A 132 17.92 -19.01 -4.75
C SER A 132 17.68 -19.88 -3.52
N GLN A 133 16.93 -19.39 -2.54
CA GLN A 133 16.66 -20.12 -1.29
C GLN A 133 15.28 -20.78 -1.22
N ILE A 134 14.31 -20.30 -2.01
CA ILE A 134 12.91 -20.74 -1.91
C ILE A 134 12.48 -21.58 -3.12
N TYR A 135 13.04 -21.32 -4.31
CA TYR A 135 12.64 -22.01 -5.52
C TYR A 135 13.33 -23.36 -5.65
N ASP A 136 12.59 -24.35 -6.14
CA ASP A 136 13.07 -25.72 -6.29
C ASP A 136 14.04 -25.86 -7.47
N GLU A 137 13.83 -25.03 -8.53
CA GLU A 137 14.71 -24.96 -9.69
C GLU A 137 14.92 -23.50 -10.11
N THR A 138 16.18 -23.15 -10.38
CA THR A 138 16.54 -21.85 -10.96
C THR A 138 17.38 -22.09 -12.22
N ILE A 139 17.01 -21.45 -13.35
CA ILE A 139 17.76 -21.51 -14.59
C ILE A 139 18.25 -20.13 -14.99
N TYR A 140 19.56 -20.03 -15.18
CA TYR A 140 20.21 -18.90 -15.79
C TYR A 140 20.49 -19.20 -17.27
N TYR A 141 19.76 -18.55 -18.21
CA TYR A 141 19.92 -18.80 -19.63
C TYR A 141 20.84 -17.78 -20.33
N GLY A 142 21.31 -16.72 -19.65
CA GLY A 142 22.21 -15.71 -20.18
C GLY A 142 21.61 -14.93 -21.36
N TYR A 143 22.46 -14.62 -22.30
CA TYR A 143 22.09 -13.94 -23.56
C TYR A 143 22.09 -14.90 -24.73
N SER A 144 21.68 -16.16 -24.55
CA SER A 144 21.55 -17.08 -25.66
C SER A 144 20.57 -16.57 -26.72
N PRO A 145 20.79 -16.85 -28.00
CA PRO A 145 19.88 -16.38 -29.06
C PRO A 145 18.44 -16.92 -28.91
N GLU A 146 18.29 -18.10 -28.34
CA GLU A 146 17.00 -18.75 -28.06
C GLU A 146 16.30 -18.17 -26.85
N GLY A 147 17.07 -17.53 -25.94
CA GLY A 147 16.57 -16.88 -24.73
C GLY A 147 15.79 -17.81 -23.81
N LEU A 148 14.70 -17.32 -23.26
CA LEU A 148 13.83 -18.05 -22.33
C LEU A 148 13.02 -19.18 -23.03
N THR A 149 12.79 -19.11 -24.34
CA THR A 149 11.88 -19.97 -25.08
C THR A 149 12.09 -21.49 -24.86
N PRO A 150 13.30 -22.07 -25.02
CA PRO A 150 13.47 -23.53 -24.87
C PRO A 150 13.24 -23.99 -23.42
N HIS A 151 13.59 -23.16 -22.43
CA HIS A 151 13.41 -23.49 -21.03
C HIS A 151 11.93 -23.48 -20.63
N LEU A 152 11.21 -22.45 -21.06
CA LEU A 152 9.77 -22.33 -20.81
C LEU A 152 8.99 -23.47 -21.48
N ARG A 153 9.31 -23.77 -22.74
CA ARG A 153 8.69 -24.90 -23.46
C ARG A 153 8.95 -26.22 -22.75
N LYS A 154 10.20 -26.48 -22.37
CA LYS A 154 10.55 -27.71 -21.65
C LYS A 154 9.82 -27.81 -20.30
N ALA A 155 9.73 -26.74 -19.53
CA ALA A 155 9.03 -26.72 -18.25
C ALA A 155 7.56 -27.15 -18.41
N ILE A 156 6.90 -26.71 -19.48
CA ILE A 156 5.50 -27.00 -19.78
C ILE A 156 5.34 -28.43 -20.35
N GLU A 157 6.17 -28.83 -21.32
CA GLU A 157 6.11 -30.16 -21.92
C GLU A 157 6.37 -31.27 -20.89
N ASP A 158 7.33 -31.09 -19.97
CA ASP A 158 7.66 -32.07 -18.94
C ASP A 158 6.50 -32.26 -17.92
N ARG A 159 5.61 -31.27 -17.75
CA ARG A 159 4.55 -31.25 -16.74
C ARG A 159 3.15 -31.40 -17.31
N ASP A 160 2.96 -31.15 -18.61
CA ASP A 160 1.71 -31.21 -19.37
C ASP A 160 0.48 -30.63 -18.64
N PRO A 161 0.53 -29.38 -18.15
CA PRO A 161 -0.57 -28.78 -17.41
C PRO A 161 -1.82 -28.67 -18.28
N GLN A 162 -2.98 -28.98 -17.73
CA GLN A 162 -4.25 -28.88 -18.46
C GLN A 162 -4.80 -27.45 -18.43
N THR A 163 -4.45 -26.69 -17.39
CA THR A 163 -4.87 -25.28 -17.20
C THR A 163 -3.65 -24.43 -16.84
N ILE A 164 -3.38 -23.39 -17.65
CA ILE A 164 -2.26 -22.48 -17.48
C ILE A 164 -2.80 -21.11 -17.10
N GLY A 165 -2.64 -20.70 -15.84
CA GLY A 165 -2.99 -19.37 -15.36
C GLY A 165 -1.95 -18.33 -15.75
N VAL A 166 -2.40 -17.16 -16.19
CA VAL A 166 -1.55 -15.99 -16.45
C VAL A 166 -2.22 -14.72 -15.91
N ASN A 167 -1.41 -13.73 -15.54
CA ASN A 167 -1.89 -12.49 -14.92
C ASN A 167 -2.49 -11.55 -15.97
N THR A 168 -3.77 -11.74 -16.26
CA THR A 168 -4.58 -10.86 -17.12
C THR A 168 -5.91 -10.58 -16.41
N SER A 169 -6.28 -9.32 -16.34
CA SER A 169 -7.57 -8.88 -15.76
C SER A 169 -8.08 -7.63 -16.46
N HIS A 170 -9.39 -7.40 -16.40
CA HIS A 170 -10.03 -6.16 -16.82
C HIS A 170 -10.31 -5.20 -15.67
N THR A 171 -10.34 -5.70 -14.44
CA THR A 171 -10.83 -4.96 -13.27
C THR A 171 -9.88 -4.98 -12.07
N LEU A 172 -8.88 -5.87 -12.06
CA LEU A 172 -7.91 -6.04 -10.99
C LEU A 172 -6.50 -5.70 -11.51
N PRO A 173 -6.06 -4.44 -11.38
CA PRO A 173 -4.76 -3.99 -11.92
C PRO A 173 -3.58 -4.83 -11.41
N GLU A 174 -3.65 -5.28 -10.17
CA GLU A 174 -2.63 -6.09 -9.52
C GLU A 174 -2.49 -7.49 -10.15
N ALA A 175 -3.53 -7.94 -10.86
CA ALA A 175 -3.58 -9.22 -11.58
C ALA A 175 -3.46 -9.06 -13.10
N ASP A 176 -3.09 -7.87 -13.61
CA ASP A 176 -2.96 -7.56 -15.04
C ASP A 176 -1.51 -7.21 -15.46
N GLY A 177 -0.55 -7.96 -14.94
CA GLY A 177 0.88 -7.75 -15.23
C GLY A 177 1.34 -8.25 -16.60
N LEU A 178 0.61 -9.17 -17.24
CA LEU A 178 1.00 -9.75 -18.52
C LEU A 178 0.72 -8.81 -19.69
N THR A 179 1.72 -8.01 -20.05
CA THR A 179 1.61 -7.11 -21.21
C THR A 179 1.36 -7.85 -22.51
N VAL A 180 0.74 -7.19 -23.50
CA VAL A 180 0.49 -7.77 -24.84
C VAL A 180 1.77 -8.34 -25.46
N GLY A 181 2.91 -7.67 -25.29
CA GLY A 181 4.21 -8.14 -25.81
C GLY A 181 4.68 -9.44 -25.14
N LEU A 182 4.55 -9.53 -23.82
CA LEU A 182 4.89 -10.75 -23.06
C LEU A 182 3.90 -11.90 -23.37
N ARG A 183 2.61 -11.59 -23.53
CA ARG A 183 1.61 -12.57 -23.92
C ARG A 183 1.89 -13.18 -25.30
N ASN A 184 2.20 -12.36 -26.29
CA ASN A 184 2.56 -12.84 -27.63
C ASN A 184 3.82 -13.72 -27.56
N PHE A 185 4.85 -13.28 -26.85
CA PHE A 185 6.04 -14.09 -26.59
C PHE A 185 5.71 -15.44 -25.95
N LEU A 186 4.86 -15.47 -24.92
CA LEU A 186 4.44 -16.70 -24.25
C LEU A 186 3.77 -17.67 -25.24
N VAL A 187 2.76 -17.18 -25.96
CA VAL A 187 2.02 -17.99 -26.95
C VAL A 187 2.94 -18.59 -28.02
N ASP A 188 3.87 -17.79 -28.56
CA ASP A 188 4.85 -18.26 -29.55
C ASP A 188 5.83 -19.28 -28.94
N ALA A 189 6.24 -19.08 -27.69
CA ALA A 189 7.19 -19.97 -27.00
C ALA A 189 6.59 -21.35 -26.74
N ILE A 190 5.34 -21.42 -26.23
CA ILE A 190 4.71 -22.66 -25.79
C ILE A 190 3.96 -23.40 -26.92
N GLY A 191 3.65 -22.72 -28.03
CA GLY A 191 2.95 -23.24 -29.16
C GLY A 191 1.42 -23.34 -28.99
N PRO A 192 0.70 -23.64 -30.11
CA PRO A 192 -0.77 -23.48 -30.12
C PRO A 192 -1.51 -24.46 -29.20
N GLU A 193 -0.96 -25.63 -28.95
CA GLU A 193 -1.58 -26.63 -28.07
C GLU A 193 -1.70 -26.09 -26.66
N TYR A 194 -0.58 -25.71 -26.03
CA TYR A 194 -0.57 -25.18 -24.68
C TYR A 194 -1.16 -23.79 -24.60
N ALA A 195 -1.02 -22.97 -25.64
CA ALA A 195 -1.64 -21.65 -25.69
C ALA A 195 -3.17 -21.71 -25.59
N SER A 196 -3.79 -22.81 -26.06
CA SER A 196 -5.24 -23.03 -25.93
C SER A 196 -5.70 -23.33 -24.49
N ARG A 197 -4.78 -23.65 -23.60
CA ARG A 197 -5.02 -23.95 -22.16
C ARG A 197 -4.85 -22.72 -21.26
N ILE A 198 -4.51 -21.56 -21.83
CA ILE A 198 -4.31 -20.31 -21.06
C ILE A 198 -5.65 -19.77 -20.59
N VAL A 199 -5.70 -19.46 -19.29
CA VAL A 199 -6.81 -18.77 -18.60
C VAL A 199 -6.31 -17.58 -17.77
N SER A 200 -7.20 -16.65 -17.41
CA SER A 200 -6.88 -15.62 -16.44
C SER A 200 -6.65 -16.21 -15.05
N ALA A 201 -5.60 -15.74 -14.37
CA ALA A 201 -5.30 -16.08 -12.98
C ALA A 201 -5.79 -15.01 -12.00
N GLU A 202 -6.65 -14.06 -12.42
CA GLU A 202 -7.03 -12.90 -11.61
C GLU A 202 -7.58 -13.27 -10.22
N LEU A 203 -8.43 -14.29 -10.14
CA LEU A 203 -9.00 -14.75 -8.87
C LEU A 203 -8.00 -15.56 -8.03
N LEU A 204 -7.06 -16.28 -8.68
CA LEU A 204 -5.94 -16.90 -7.96
C LEU A 204 -5.07 -15.83 -7.32
N VAL A 205 -4.71 -14.78 -8.06
CA VAL A 205 -3.90 -13.66 -7.56
C VAL A 205 -4.59 -12.99 -6.37
N ARG A 206 -5.90 -12.73 -6.50
CA ARG A 206 -6.70 -12.19 -5.39
C ARG A 206 -6.62 -13.07 -4.15
N ASP A 207 -6.94 -14.35 -4.28
CA ASP A 207 -7.00 -15.26 -3.12
C ASP A 207 -5.60 -15.50 -2.52
N PHE A 208 -4.56 -15.62 -3.36
CA PHE A 208 -3.18 -15.67 -2.91
C PHE A 208 -2.81 -14.44 -2.08
N ARG A 209 -3.16 -13.24 -2.54
CA ARG A 209 -2.84 -11.98 -1.87
C ARG A 209 -3.61 -11.80 -0.56
N LEU A 210 -4.91 -12.10 -0.56
CA LEU A 210 -5.78 -11.88 0.60
C LEU A 210 -5.57 -12.88 1.74
N GLN A 211 -5.03 -14.06 1.44
CA GLN A 211 -4.68 -15.02 2.50
C GLN A 211 -3.43 -14.57 3.24
N ARG A 212 -3.61 -13.70 4.23
CA ARG A 212 -2.51 -13.16 5.03
C ARG A 212 -1.95 -14.20 5.99
N THR A 213 -0.62 -14.30 6.04
CA THR A 213 0.08 -15.23 6.90
C THR A 213 0.39 -14.61 8.27
N PRO A 214 0.71 -15.42 9.30
CA PRO A 214 1.18 -14.91 10.58
C PRO A 214 2.41 -14.01 10.46
N ALA A 215 3.40 -14.37 9.61
CA ALA A 215 4.59 -13.53 9.41
C ALA A 215 4.24 -12.18 8.77
N GLU A 216 3.37 -12.16 7.75
CA GLU A 216 2.87 -10.91 7.16
C GLU A 216 2.13 -10.07 8.21
N THR A 217 1.29 -10.70 9.05
CA THR A 217 0.52 -9.99 10.08
C THR A 217 1.41 -9.31 11.11
N VAL A 218 2.53 -9.94 11.51
CA VAL A 218 3.52 -9.31 12.40
C VAL A 218 4.13 -8.07 11.75
N ILE A 219 4.55 -8.16 10.49
CA ILE A 219 5.14 -7.04 9.73
C ILE A 219 4.13 -5.90 9.63
N TYR A 220 2.90 -6.21 9.24
CA TYR A 220 1.87 -5.21 8.99
C TYR A 220 1.41 -4.52 10.27
N THR A 221 1.26 -5.26 11.37
CA THR A 221 0.96 -4.68 12.70
C THR A 221 2.06 -3.72 13.15
N GLN A 222 3.32 -4.09 12.96
CA GLN A 222 4.44 -3.21 13.31
C GLN A 222 4.44 -1.94 12.43
N LEU A 223 4.12 -2.05 11.16
CA LEU A 223 4.01 -0.91 10.25
C LEU A 223 2.84 0.02 10.65
N LEU A 224 1.73 -0.55 11.12
CA LEU A 224 0.60 0.22 11.67
C LEU A 224 1.01 0.99 12.94
N GLU A 225 1.75 0.36 13.86
CA GLU A 225 2.26 1.02 15.07
C GLU A 225 3.21 2.17 14.73
N TRP A 226 4.12 1.99 13.76
CA TRP A 226 4.99 3.06 13.29
C TRP A 226 4.20 4.18 12.63
N SER A 227 3.21 3.86 11.80
CA SER A 227 2.37 4.87 11.13
C SER A 227 1.53 5.67 12.11
N ALA A 228 0.92 5.01 13.11
CA ALA A 228 0.15 5.69 14.13
C ALA A 228 1.03 6.65 14.96
N ARG A 229 2.22 6.21 15.38
CA ARG A 229 3.20 7.03 16.09
C ARG A 229 3.70 8.20 15.23
N TRP A 230 3.99 7.97 13.98
CA TRP A 230 4.43 8.98 13.02
C TRP A 230 3.40 10.11 12.87
N MET A 231 2.10 9.76 12.79
CA MET A 231 1.02 10.76 12.76
C MET A 231 0.83 11.47 14.09
N GLU A 232 0.99 10.78 15.22
CA GLU A 232 0.96 11.37 16.55
C GLU A 232 2.07 12.41 16.74
N GLU A 233 3.30 12.11 16.31
CA GLU A 233 4.41 13.05 16.33
C GLU A 233 4.10 14.28 15.47
N ALA A 234 3.55 14.10 14.24
CA ALA A 234 3.17 15.21 13.37
C ALA A 234 2.11 16.14 14.00
N LEU A 235 1.16 15.55 14.73
CA LEU A 235 0.06 16.25 15.42
C LEU A 235 0.39 16.57 16.90
N SER A 236 1.64 16.86 17.20
CA SER A 236 2.08 17.20 18.56
C SER A 236 2.34 18.69 18.74
N THR A 237 2.31 19.13 19.98
CA THR A 237 2.70 20.51 20.38
C THR A 237 4.16 20.85 20.00
N GLU A 238 5.02 19.83 19.83
CA GLU A 238 6.41 20.04 19.43
C GLU A 238 6.52 20.43 17.94
N ASN A 239 5.62 19.94 17.10
CA ASN A 239 5.64 20.14 15.63
C ASN A 239 4.61 21.14 15.13
N VAL A 240 3.58 21.46 15.92
CA VAL A 240 2.54 22.42 15.57
C VAL A 240 2.63 23.67 16.46
N THR A 241 2.95 24.81 15.84
CA THR A 241 2.89 26.14 16.47
C THR A 241 1.66 26.87 15.94
N THR A 242 0.65 27.06 16.77
CA THR A 242 -0.60 27.75 16.40
C THR A 242 -0.34 29.16 15.88
N GLY A 243 -1.09 29.59 14.85
CA GLY A 243 -0.91 30.87 14.19
C GLY A 243 0.30 30.93 13.24
N VAL A 244 1.09 29.83 13.12
CA VAL A 244 2.29 29.75 12.27
C VAL A 244 2.26 28.53 11.37
N THR A 245 2.17 27.32 11.96
CA THR A 245 2.17 26.05 11.20
C THR A 245 0.90 25.90 10.39
N THR A 246 1.03 25.57 9.10
CA THR A 246 -0.10 25.30 8.21
C THR A 246 -0.33 23.79 8.05
N ALA A 247 -1.46 23.40 7.45
CA ALA A 247 -1.73 22.01 7.09
C ALA A 247 -0.70 21.47 6.09
N GLU A 248 -0.20 22.31 5.18
CA GLU A 248 0.86 21.94 4.24
C GLU A 248 2.19 21.69 4.94
N ASP A 249 2.56 22.50 5.95
CA ASP A 249 3.77 22.26 6.75
C ASP A 249 3.72 20.92 7.46
N VAL A 250 2.57 20.52 8.02
CA VAL A 250 2.38 19.20 8.62
C VAL A 250 2.54 18.09 7.57
N SER A 251 2.00 18.25 6.36
CA SER A 251 2.18 17.29 5.27
C SER A 251 3.66 17.13 4.90
N TRP A 252 4.40 18.23 4.74
CA TRP A 252 5.83 18.17 4.42
C TRP A 252 6.64 17.54 5.55
N TRP A 253 6.31 17.83 6.80
CA TRP A 253 6.93 17.18 7.94
C TRP A 253 6.76 15.64 7.88
N LEU A 254 5.57 15.16 7.51
CA LEU A 254 5.30 13.73 7.35
C LEU A 254 6.23 13.09 6.29
N TYR A 255 6.39 13.70 5.14
CA TYR A 255 7.28 13.19 4.08
C TYR A 255 8.75 13.19 4.52
N ASP A 256 9.23 14.30 5.09
CA ASP A 256 10.62 14.43 5.55
C ASP A 256 10.91 13.41 6.66
N ARG A 257 10.01 13.26 7.61
CA ARG A 257 10.16 12.29 8.70
C ARG A 257 10.18 10.85 8.21
N ALA A 258 9.36 10.48 7.23
CA ALA A 258 9.41 9.15 6.62
C ALA A 258 10.79 8.86 5.99
N LEU A 259 11.37 9.83 5.27
CA LEU A 259 12.71 9.71 4.69
C LEU A 259 13.81 9.58 5.78
N GLU A 260 13.71 10.34 6.88
CA GLU A 260 14.64 10.22 8.02
C GLU A 260 14.60 8.81 8.65
N LEU A 261 13.41 8.20 8.70
CA LEU A 261 13.22 6.83 9.17
C LEU A 261 13.72 5.77 8.19
N GLY A 262 14.14 6.17 6.98
CA GLY A 262 14.53 5.25 5.90
C GLY A 262 13.34 4.45 5.36
N LEU A 263 12.16 5.07 5.38
CA LEU A 263 10.90 4.57 4.83
C LEU A 263 10.41 5.52 3.74
N THR A 264 9.30 5.16 3.11
CA THR A 264 8.45 6.07 2.35
C THR A 264 7.06 6.09 2.95
N GLY A 265 6.25 7.05 2.57
CA GLY A 265 4.90 7.15 3.07
C GLY A 265 4.15 8.25 2.33
N TRP A 266 2.89 8.38 2.63
CA TRP A 266 2.04 9.45 2.13
C TRP A 266 1.14 9.97 3.26
N GLY A 267 0.73 11.21 3.18
CA GLY A 267 -0.21 11.78 4.14
C GLY A 267 -0.83 13.04 3.60
N THR A 268 -2.14 13.15 3.77
CA THR A 268 -2.91 14.35 3.50
C THR A 268 -3.49 14.89 4.79
N VAL A 269 -3.45 16.21 4.96
CA VAL A 269 -3.95 16.88 6.17
C VAL A 269 -5.24 17.61 5.85
N ARG A 270 -6.27 17.43 6.68
CA ARG A 270 -7.53 18.14 6.60
C ARG A 270 -7.80 18.89 7.90
N VAL A 271 -8.36 20.08 7.78
CA VAL A 271 -8.68 20.95 8.92
C VAL A 271 -10.15 21.30 8.91
N VAL A 272 -10.80 21.14 10.07
CA VAL A 272 -12.16 21.61 10.30
C VAL A 272 -12.11 22.71 11.34
N ARG A 273 -12.64 23.90 10.97
CA ARG A 273 -12.74 25.08 11.84
C ARG A 273 -14.20 25.48 12.01
N GLU A 274 -14.75 25.29 13.20
CA GLU A 274 -16.15 25.58 13.53
C GLU A 274 -17.15 25.08 12.47
N GLY A 275 -16.96 23.84 12.00
CA GLY A 275 -17.78 23.19 10.98
C GLY A 275 -17.40 23.53 9.52
N ASP A 276 -16.53 24.49 9.28
CA ASP A 276 -16.02 24.75 7.91
C ASP A 276 -14.83 23.85 7.60
N LEU A 277 -14.89 23.13 6.50
CA LEU A 277 -13.78 22.35 5.99
C LEU A 277 -12.86 23.29 5.19
N LEU A 278 -11.65 23.51 5.72
CA LEU A 278 -10.68 24.38 5.09
C LEU A 278 -10.04 23.70 3.86
N PRO A 279 -9.57 24.49 2.87
CA PRO A 279 -8.86 23.95 1.72
C PRO A 279 -7.66 23.09 2.14
N ILE A 280 -7.47 21.97 1.46
CA ILE A 280 -6.28 21.11 1.68
C ILE A 280 -5.07 21.81 1.06
N HIS A 281 -3.94 21.73 1.75
CA HIS A 281 -2.67 22.29 1.26
C HIS A 281 -2.73 23.77 0.91
N ASP A 282 -3.44 24.56 1.71
CA ASP A 282 -3.40 26.01 1.58
C ASP A 282 -2.24 26.55 2.46
N PRO A 283 -1.14 27.01 1.83
CA PRO A 283 0.04 27.45 2.57
C PRO A 283 -0.20 28.72 3.40
N ASP A 284 -1.28 29.46 3.09
CA ASP A 284 -1.57 30.73 3.73
C ASP A 284 -2.50 30.60 4.95
N ILE A 285 -3.03 29.39 5.21
CA ILE A 285 -3.95 29.16 6.33
C ILE A 285 -3.22 28.47 7.50
N PRO A 286 -2.84 29.23 8.54
CA PRO A 286 -2.25 28.63 9.75
C PRO A 286 -3.30 27.90 10.59
N LEU A 287 -2.84 26.90 11.32
CA LEU A 287 -3.62 26.18 12.31
C LEU A 287 -3.89 27.05 13.53
N GLU A 288 -5.14 27.12 13.98
CA GLU A 288 -5.58 27.98 15.04
C GLU A 288 -6.18 27.19 16.24
N PRO A 289 -6.20 27.79 17.45
CA PRO A 289 -6.89 27.20 18.59
C PRO A 289 -8.38 26.93 18.29
N GLY A 290 -8.82 25.70 18.54
CA GLY A 290 -10.17 25.22 18.24
C GLY A 290 -10.29 24.45 16.94
N ASP A 291 -9.24 24.40 16.12
CA ASP A 291 -9.22 23.56 14.91
C ASP A 291 -9.18 22.06 15.26
N ILE A 292 -9.84 21.27 14.42
CA ILE A 292 -9.70 19.83 14.39
C ILE A 292 -8.86 19.47 13.17
N VAL A 293 -7.74 18.82 13.40
CA VAL A 293 -6.75 18.48 12.37
C VAL A 293 -6.69 16.97 12.20
N GLY A 294 -6.95 16.48 11.01
CA GLY A 294 -6.90 15.06 10.70
C GLY A 294 -5.86 14.73 9.63
N ILE A 295 -5.08 13.69 9.84
CA ILE A 295 -4.18 13.09 8.85
C ILE A 295 -4.84 11.83 8.31
N ASP A 296 -4.70 11.63 7.00
CA ASP A 296 -5.09 10.48 6.24
C ASP A 296 -3.85 9.97 5.49
N GLY A 297 -3.40 8.72 5.74
CA GLY A 297 -2.16 8.25 5.15
C GLY A 297 -1.53 7.05 5.82
N GLY A 298 -0.26 6.84 5.56
CA GLY A 298 0.53 5.77 6.15
C GLY A 298 1.94 5.63 5.62
N LEU A 299 2.75 4.91 6.36
CA LEU A 299 4.10 4.53 5.96
C LEU A 299 4.08 3.31 5.04
N HIS A 300 5.13 3.15 4.25
CA HIS A 300 5.40 1.97 3.44
C HIS A 300 6.65 1.26 3.96
N TYR A 301 6.56 -0.05 4.08
CA TYR A 301 7.67 -0.89 4.53
C TYR A 301 7.68 -2.23 3.80
N LEU A 302 8.84 -2.62 3.29
CA LEU A 302 8.98 -3.77 2.41
C LEU A 302 8.07 -3.62 1.17
N HIS A 303 7.03 -4.41 1.08
CA HIS A 303 6.02 -4.33 0.01
C HIS A 303 4.60 -4.16 0.59
N TYR A 304 4.49 -3.52 1.76
CA TYR A 304 3.21 -3.21 2.41
C TYR A 304 3.01 -1.70 2.50
N ALA A 305 1.75 -1.29 2.40
CA ALA A 305 1.30 0.09 2.54
C ALA A 305 0.14 0.18 3.54
N ILE A 306 0.18 1.21 4.38
CA ILE A 306 -0.87 1.48 5.37
C ILE A 306 -1.83 2.54 4.85
N ASP A 307 -3.08 2.42 5.29
CA ASP A 307 -4.12 3.43 5.15
C ASP A 307 -4.89 3.53 6.47
N ILE A 308 -4.65 4.59 7.23
CA ILE A 308 -5.33 4.89 8.50
C ILE A 308 -5.52 6.40 8.68
N LYS A 309 -6.43 6.78 9.56
CA LYS A 309 -6.62 8.19 9.94
C LYS A 309 -6.30 8.42 11.41
N ARG A 310 -5.72 9.59 11.69
CA ARG A 310 -5.50 10.09 13.06
C ARG A 310 -5.94 11.54 13.15
N THR A 311 -6.53 11.91 14.28
CA THR A 311 -7.15 13.23 14.47
C THR A 311 -6.66 13.86 15.75
N ALA A 312 -6.43 15.18 15.70
CA ALA A 312 -6.08 16.02 16.85
C ALA A 312 -7.08 17.17 17.00
N TYR A 313 -7.16 17.70 18.22
CA TYR A 313 -7.84 18.95 18.54
C TYR A 313 -6.82 19.96 19.11
N ILE A 314 -6.84 21.17 18.58
CA ILE A 314 -6.00 22.27 19.10
C ILE A 314 -6.75 22.98 20.22
N LEU A 315 -6.23 22.87 21.43
CA LEU A 315 -6.85 23.48 22.62
C LEU A 315 -6.99 24.99 22.46
N ARG A 316 -8.12 25.55 22.91
CA ARG A 316 -8.26 27.01 23.07
C ARG A 316 -7.54 27.46 24.32
N PRO A 317 -7.14 28.74 24.40
CA PRO A 317 -6.51 29.27 25.64
C PRO A 317 -7.36 29.02 26.85
N GLY A 318 -6.77 28.32 27.86
CA GLY A 318 -7.41 27.93 29.09
C GLY A 318 -8.16 26.60 29.09
N GLU A 319 -8.28 25.92 27.93
CA GLU A 319 -8.76 24.56 27.87
C GLU A 319 -7.66 23.57 28.29
N THR A 320 -8.07 22.49 28.96
CA THR A 320 -7.19 21.34 29.28
C THR A 320 -7.67 20.04 28.63
N GLN A 321 -8.82 20.11 27.98
CA GLN A 321 -9.44 18.99 27.23
C GLN A 321 -10.34 19.55 26.15
N MET A 322 -10.67 18.73 25.17
CA MET A 322 -11.65 19.04 24.13
C MET A 322 -13.03 19.28 24.75
N PRO A 323 -13.86 20.20 24.22
CA PRO A 323 -15.25 20.41 24.64
C PRO A 323 -16.07 19.12 24.67
N GLU A 324 -16.96 18.97 25.65
CA GLU A 324 -17.73 17.73 25.84
C GLU A 324 -18.60 17.39 24.62
N THR A 325 -19.16 18.38 23.93
CA THR A 325 -19.94 18.21 22.71
C THR A 325 -19.13 17.59 21.59
N LEU A 326 -17.87 17.99 21.42
CA LEU A 326 -16.96 17.37 20.45
C LEU A 326 -16.52 15.97 20.88
N GLN A 327 -16.32 15.74 22.18
CA GLN A 327 -16.08 14.38 22.70
C GLN A 327 -17.24 13.45 22.41
N GLU A 328 -18.49 13.93 22.49
CA GLU A 328 -19.70 13.17 22.16
C GLU A 328 -19.73 12.80 20.69
N VAL A 329 -19.41 13.74 19.77
CA VAL A 329 -19.32 13.46 18.34
C VAL A 329 -18.29 12.36 18.06
N TRP A 330 -17.12 12.43 18.69
CA TRP A 330 -16.07 11.43 18.51
C TRP A 330 -16.47 10.06 19.05
N ARG A 331 -17.14 10.02 20.19
CA ARG A 331 -17.68 8.79 20.78
C ARG A 331 -18.74 8.15 19.85
N THR A 332 -19.67 8.97 19.34
CA THR A 332 -20.68 8.52 18.37
C THR A 332 -20.02 7.98 17.10
N THR A 333 -18.96 8.63 16.63
CA THR A 333 -18.19 8.13 15.48
C THR A 333 -17.64 6.72 15.74
N HIS A 334 -17.09 6.47 16.93
CA HIS A 334 -16.60 5.15 17.32
C HIS A 334 -17.72 4.10 17.46
N GLU A 335 -18.89 4.46 17.99
CA GLU A 335 -20.06 3.57 18.05
C GLU A 335 -20.53 3.14 16.66
N ILE A 336 -20.47 4.05 15.67
CA ILE A 336 -20.77 3.74 14.27
C ILE A 336 -19.69 2.81 13.71
N GLY A 337 -18.41 3.06 14.01
CA GLY A 337 -17.29 2.20 13.60
C GLY A 337 -17.41 0.78 14.18
N ASP A 338 -17.76 0.64 15.45
CA ASP A 338 -17.98 -0.65 16.10
C ASP A 338 -19.19 -1.40 15.48
N PHE A 339 -20.26 -0.68 15.13
CA PHE A 339 -21.38 -1.25 14.39
C PHE A 339 -20.95 -1.70 12.99
N TYR A 340 -20.25 -0.86 12.23
CA TYR A 340 -19.72 -1.22 10.92
C TYR A 340 -18.84 -2.48 11.01
N ALA A 341 -17.90 -2.52 11.95
CA ALA A 341 -17.04 -3.67 12.19
C ALA A 341 -17.82 -4.96 12.45
N SER A 342 -18.97 -4.87 13.13
CA SER A 342 -19.82 -6.03 13.42
C SER A 342 -20.42 -6.71 12.19
N LEU A 343 -20.48 -6.02 11.06
CA LEU A 343 -20.99 -6.54 9.77
C LEU A 343 -19.86 -7.14 8.92
N MET A 344 -18.59 -6.89 9.28
CA MET A 344 -17.42 -7.35 8.54
C MET A 344 -17.03 -8.76 8.97
N VAL A 345 -17.70 -9.74 8.39
CA VAL A 345 -17.49 -11.17 8.68
C VAL A 345 -17.15 -11.93 7.39
N PRO A 346 -16.51 -13.12 7.47
CA PRO A 346 -16.25 -13.93 6.28
C PRO A 346 -17.54 -14.20 5.49
N GLY A 347 -17.49 -14.00 4.18
CA GLY A 347 -18.63 -14.17 3.28
C GLY A 347 -19.53 -12.93 3.13
N ALA A 348 -19.38 -11.90 3.94
CA ALA A 348 -20.10 -10.65 3.75
C ALA A 348 -19.71 -9.99 2.41
N VAL A 349 -20.70 -9.58 1.62
CA VAL A 349 -20.49 -8.97 0.29
C VAL A 349 -20.45 -7.45 0.43
N GLY A 350 -19.47 -6.82 -0.23
CA GLY A 350 -19.21 -5.38 -0.07
C GLY A 350 -20.42 -4.49 -0.26
N ALA A 351 -21.15 -4.62 -1.38
CA ALA A 351 -22.34 -3.81 -1.65
C ALA A 351 -23.53 -4.10 -0.69
N GLU A 352 -23.68 -5.34 -0.24
CA GLU A 352 -24.72 -5.71 0.74
C GLU A 352 -24.39 -5.12 2.12
N THR A 353 -23.12 -5.19 2.53
CA THR A 353 -22.62 -4.58 3.76
C THR A 353 -22.80 -3.06 3.73
N TRP A 354 -22.43 -2.41 2.63
CA TRP A 354 -22.67 -0.97 2.44
C TRP A 354 -24.16 -0.61 2.58
N SER A 355 -25.04 -1.38 1.94
CA SER A 355 -26.49 -1.18 2.01
C SER A 355 -27.02 -1.34 3.44
N ALA A 356 -26.53 -2.35 4.18
CA ALA A 356 -26.94 -2.60 5.56
C ALA A 356 -26.51 -1.47 6.51
N ILE A 357 -25.28 -0.96 6.35
CA ILE A 357 -24.79 0.18 7.13
C ILE A 357 -25.68 1.41 6.87
N ASN A 358 -25.92 1.74 5.61
CA ASN A 358 -26.71 2.92 5.26
C ASN A 358 -28.17 2.80 5.72
N ALA A 359 -28.77 1.61 5.69
CA ALA A 359 -30.11 1.38 6.21
C ALA A 359 -30.20 1.62 7.73
N GLU A 360 -29.22 1.13 8.49
CA GLU A 360 -29.16 1.40 9.94
C GLU A 360 -28.93 2.88 10.22
N MET A 361 -28.01 3.52 9.51
CA MET A 361 -27.73 4.95 9.68
C MET A 361 -28.95 5.81 9.34
N ALA A 362 -29.71 5.46 8.29
CA ALA A 362 -30.97 6.13 7.96
C ALA A 362 -32.00 5.99 9.10
N SER A 363 -32.06 4.83 9.78
CA SER A 363 -32.95 4.61 10.92
C SER A 363 -32.60 5.51 12.12
N ARG A 364 -31.31 5.91 12.23
CA ARG A 364 -30.79 6.85 13.23
C ARG A 364 -30.89 8.32 12.81
N GLY A 365 -31.44 8.60 11.61
CA GLY A 365 -31.63 9.96 11.09
C GLY A 365 -30.47 10.52 10.28
N TYR A 366 -29.49 9.69 9.89
CA TYR A 366 -28.38 10.11 9.02
C TYR A 366 -28.76 9.93 7.55
N ARG A 367 -28.41 10.86 6.70
CA ARG A 367 -28.53 10.75 5.25
C ARG A 367 -27.29 10.05 4.69
N ALA A 368 -27.48 8.99 3.93
CA ALA A 368 -26.36 8.36 3.22
C ALA A 368 -25.85 9.29 2.12
N VAL A 369 -24.54 9.45 2.05
CA VAL A 369 -23.84 10.15 0.98
C VAL A 369 -22.91 9.16 0.29
N GLY A 370 -22.98 9.08 -1.04
CA GLY A 370 -22.11 8.20 -1.82
C GLY A 370 -20.76 8.87 -2.11
N PRO A 371 -19.76 8.09 -2.52
CA PRO A 371 -18.47 8.60 -2.97
C PRO A 371 -18.61 9.60 -4.12
N ASP A 372 -19.71 9.54 -4.88
CA ASP A 372 -20.00 10.44 -6.00
C ASP A 372 -20.72 11.73 -5.56
N ALA A 373 -21.09 11.87 -4.32
CA ALA A 373 -21.65 13.12 -3.78
C ALA A 373 -20.60 14.24 -3.63
N GLY A 374 -19.47 14.14 -4.37
CA GLY A 374 -18.34 15.03 -4.27
C GLY A 374 -17.82 15.01 -2.84
N GLY A 375 -17.11 13.94 -2.47
CA GLY A 375 -16.74 13.58 -1.10
C GLY A 375 -16.16 14.66 -0.21
N ASP A 376 -16.03 15.87 -0.71
CA ASP A 376 -15.50 17.04 -0.02
C ASP A 376 -16.50 18.17 0.19
N ALA A 377 -17.71 18.07 -0.32
CA ALA A 377 -18.73 19.12 -0.20
C ALA A 377 -19.69 18.86 0.96
N VAL A 378 -19.17 18.53 2.13
CA VAL A 378 -20.00 18.42 3.33
C VAL A 378 -20.03 19.75 4.04
N THR A 379 -20.98 20.55 3.67
CA THR A 379 -21.33 21.81 4.34
C THR A 379 -22.76 21.79 4.84
N THR A 380 -23.28 20.61 5.13
CA THR A 380 -24.68 20.48 5.50
C THR A 380 -24.87 20.67 7.00
N THR A 381 -26.02 21.14 7.38
CA THR A 381 -26.49 21.19 8.74
C THR A 381 -27.24 19.90 9.14
N GLU A 382 -27.26 18.92 8.23
CA GLU A 382 -27.96 17.64 8.42
C GLU A 382 -26.95 16.54 8.78
N PRO A 383 -27.33 15.58 9.64
CA PRO A 383 -26.50 14.41 9.87
C PRO A 383 -26.32 13.57 8.60
N GLU A 384 -25.07 13.25 8.26
CA GLU A 384 -24.71 12.46 7.07
C GLU A 384 -23.71 11.37 7.40
N VAL A 385 -23.70 10.30 6.59
CA VAL A 385 -22.70 9.23 6.64
C VAL A 385 -22.25 8.87 5.22
N GLY A 386 -20.94 8.74 5.02
CA GLY A 386 -20.35 8.18 3.82
C GLY A 386 -19.46 6.99 4.17
N VAL A 387 -19.65 5.87 3.49
CA VAL A 387 -18.97 4.59 3.77
C VAL A 387 -18.06 4.24 2.60
N TYR A 388 -16.78 3.94 2.87
CA TYR A 388 -15.75 3.80 1.85
C TYR A 388 -14.88 2.54 2.03
N GLY A 389 -15.05 1.70 3.02
CA GLY A 389 -14.19 0.62 3.42
C GLY A 389 -13.67 -0.24 2.27
N HIS A 390 -12.46 -0.76 2.41
CA HIS A 390 -11.75 -1.48 1.36
C HIS A 390 -10.72 -2.47 1.91
N SER A 391 -10.29 -3.40 1.06
CA SER A 391 -9.11 -4.22 1.32
C SER A 391 -7.85 -3.37 1.36
N VAL A 392 -6.92 -3.71 2.26
CA VAL A 392 -5.60 -3.08 2.42
C VAL A 392 -4.50 -4.12 2.50
N GLY A 393 -3.26 -3.72 2.30
CA GLY A 393 -2.12 -4.61 2.53
C GLY A 393 -0.89 -4.28 1.70
N ASN A 394 -0.79 -4.83 0.49
CA ASN A 394 0.37 -4.58 -0.37
C ASN A 394 0.31 -3.17 -1.02
N VAL A 395 -0.87 -2.65 -1.14
CA VAL A 395 -1.18 -1.26 -1.49
C VAL A 395 -2.28 -0.73 -0.59
N ALA A 396 -2.44 0.59 -0.49
CA ALA A 396 -3.44 1.22 0.36
C ALA A 396 -4.87 0.78 -0.01
N HIS A 397 -5.18 0.69 -1.31
CA HIS A 397 -6.44 0.14 -1.83
C HIS A 397 -6.18 -1.18 -2.55
N ASP A 398 -6.10 -2.28 -1.78
CA ASP A 398 -5.68 -3.59 -2.30
C ASP A 398 -6.80 -4.33 -3.06
N ILE A 399 -6.45 -5.47 -3.64
CA ILE A 399 -7.22 -6.28 -4.62
C ILE A 399 -8.55 -6.87 -4.10
N GLY A 400 -8.77 -6.88 -2.78
CA GLY A 400 -9.93 -7.51 -2.14
C GLY A 400 -11.24 -6.74 -2.25
N ALA A 401 -12.15 -7.00 -1.33
CA ALA A 401 -13.48 -6.42 -1.31
C ALA A 401 -13.46 -4.88 -1.15
N ARG A 402 -14.43 -4.23 -1.78
CA ARG A 402 -14.75 -2.81 -1.60
C ARG A 402 -16.14 -2.69 -0.98
N ILE A 403 -16.23 -1.95 0.13
CA ILE A 403 -17.51 -1.69 0.81
C ILE A 403 -18.05 -0.35 0.29
N ALA A 404 -18.78 -0.43 -0.80
CA ALA A 404 -19.30 0.75 -1.51
C ALA A 404 -20.59 0.38 -2.26
N ASP A 405 -21.26 1.39 -2.82
CA ASP A 405 -22.39 1.19 -3.72
C ASP A 405 -21.96 0.39 -4.97
N ASP A 406 -22.91 -0.37 -5.55
CA ASP A 406 -22.65 -1.18 -6.74
C ASP A 406 -22.54 -0.28 -7.99
N ILE A 407 -21.37 0.33 -8.16
CA ILE A 407 -21.03 1.20 -9.29
C ILE A 407 -19.93 0.51 -10.13
N PRO A 408 -20.30 -0.32 -11.11
CA PRO A 408 -19.34 -1.16 -11.84
C PRO A 408 -18.21 -0.42 -12.53
N PHE A 409 -18.46 0.80 -13.05
CA PHE A 409 -17.41 1.57 -13.72
C PHE A 409 -16.34 2.11 -12.74
N ALA A 410 -16.71 2.29 -11.46
CA ALA A 410 -15.80 2.81 -10.44
C ALA A 410 -15.03 1.70 -9.73
N TYR A 411 -15.70 0.58 -9.43
CA TYR A 411 -15.17 -0.45 -8.54
C TYR A 411 -15.08 -1.84 -9.16
N GLY A 412 -15.52 -2.01 -10.42
CA GLY A 412 -15.61 -3.32 -11.07
C GLY A 412 -16.42 -4.32 -10.25
N ASP A 413 -15.93 -5.54 -10.15
CA ASP A 413 -16.57 -6.60 -9.36
C ASP A 413 -16.17 -6.59 -7.88
N ARG A 414 -15.27 -5.71 -7.43
CA ARG A 414 -14.75 -5.67 -6.06
C ARG A 414 -15.83 -5.47 -5.01
N VAL A 415 -16.91 -4.74 -5.32
CA VAL A 415 -18.07 -4.56 -4.43
C VAL A 415 -18.90 -5.83 -4.27
N ARG A 416 -18.73 -6.81 -5.17
CA ARG A 416 -19.42 -8.12 -5.16
C ARG A 416 -18.55 -9.22 -4.58
N PHE A 417 -17.28 -8.94 -4.28
CA PHE A 417 -16.41 -9.91 -3.65
C PHE A 417 -16.86 -10.14 -2.19
N PRO A 418 -16.94 -11.42 -1.77
CA PRO A 418 -17.08 -11.72 -0.37
C PRO A 418 -15.79 -11.44 0.38
N LEU A 419 -15.89 -10.93 1.60
CA LEU A 419 -14.78 -10.84 2.54
C LEU A 419 -14.24 -12.24 2.83
N GLN A 420 -12.93 -12.37 2.91
CA GLN A 420 -12.26 -13.63 3.21
C GLN A 420 -11.69 -13.63 4.63
N ALA A 421 -11.70 -14.80 5.28
CA ALA A 421 -10.96 -14.98 6.51
C ALA A 421 -9.46 -14.70 6.26
N SER A 422 -8.79 -14.05 7.20
CA SER A 422 -7.42 -13.52 7.16
C SER A 422 -7.22 -12.21 6.37
N GLU A 423 -8.13 -11.80 5.51
CA GLU A 423 -8.04 -10.53 4.78
C GLU A 423 -7.88 -9.35 5.73
N TRP A 424 -7.06 -8.37 5.34
CA TRP A 424 -6.99 -7.08 6.03
C TRP A 424 -7.87 -6.06 5.31
N VAL A 425 -8.61 -5.31 6.10
CA VAL A 425 -9.55 -4.31 5.61
C VAL A 425 -9.38 -2.99 6.34
N SER A 426 -9.53 -1.89 5.62
CA SER A 426 -9.81 -0.59 6.21
C SER A 426 -11.31 -0.49 6.47
N ILE A 427 -11.67 -0.20 7.72
CA ILE A 427 -13.02 0.20 8.10
C ILE A 427 -13.02 1.72 8.03
N GLU A 428 -13.41 2.24 6.87
CA GLU A 428 -13.34 3.65 6.53
C GLU A 428 -14.73 4.23 6.33
N PHE A 429 -15.00 5.35 6.99
CA PHE A 429 -16.20 6.16 6.80
C PHE A 429 -16.00 7.58 7.33
N HIS A 430 -16.91 8.47 6.97
CA HIS A 430 -17.11 9.71 7.70
C HIS A 430 -18.54 9.83 8.22
N VAL A 431 -18.71 10.63 9.24
CA VAL A 431 -20.01 11.02 9.75
C VAL A 431 -20.04 12.52 10.02
N SER A 432 -21.07 13.21 9.54
CA SER A 432 -21.32 14.62 9.82
C SER A 432 -22.33 14.74 10.94
N ILE A 433 -21.95 15.26 12.10
CA ILE A 433 -22.80 15.39 13.26
C ILE A 433 -22.89 16.87 13.63
N PRO A 434 -24.12 17.44 13.81
CA PRO A 434 -24.30 18.84 14.22
C PRO A 434 -23.65 19.11 15.58
N VAL A 435 -22.91 20.21 15.65
CA VAL A 435 -22.30 20.72 16.89
C VAL A 435 -23.08 21.95 17.31
N PRO A 436 -23.75 21.93 18.49
CA PRO A 436 -24.60 23.06 18.92
C PRO A 436 -23.91 24.41 18.96
N GLU A 437 -22.63 24.44 19.33
CA GLU A 437 -21.84 25.66 19.45
C GLU A 437 -21.36 26.23 18.10
N TRP A 438 -21.58 25.52 17.01
CA TRP A 438 -21.17 25.93 15.65
C TRP A 438 -22.33 26.43 14.79
N ASP A 439 -23.30 27.10 15.39
CA ASP A 439 -24.49 27.65 14.70
C ASP A 439 -25.22 26.65 13.81
N GLY A 440 -25.26 25.37 14.22
CA GLY A 440 -25.89 24.28 13.50
C GLY A 440 -25.04 23.64 12.40
N LYS A 441 -23.80 24.03 12.25
CA LYS A 441 -22.86 23.34 11.37
C LYS A 441 -22.45 21.98 11.97
N THR A 442 -22.01 21.09 11.12
CA THR A 442 -21.61 19.73 11.49
C THR A 442 -20.09 19.61 11.61
N TRP A 443 -19.64 18.76 12.51
CA TRP A 443 -18.30 18.24 12.42
C TRP A 443 -18.29 17.04 11.45
N TYR A 444 -17.49 17.16 10.40
CA TYR A 444 -17.14 16.09 9.48
C TYR A 444 -16.07 15.20 10.12
N ALA A 445 -16.51 14.26 10.96
CA ALA A 445 -15.62 13.34 11.66
C ALA A 445 -15.27 12.16 10.75
N ARG A 446 -13.97 11.92 10.54
CA ARG A 446 -13.46 10.83 9.72
C ARG A 446 -12.91 9.71 10.58
N PHE A 447 -13.21 8.49 10.21
CA PHE A 447 -12.74 7.27 10.87
C PHE A 447 -12.11 6.36 9.83
N GLU A 448 -10.92 5.87 10.13
CA GLU A 448 -10.29 4.81 9.36
C GLU A 448 -9.32 4.04 10.23
N GLU A 449 -9.61 2.76 10.38
CA GLU A 449 -8.82 1.82 11.17
C GLU A 449 -8.66 0.50 10.45
N THR A 450 -7.49 -0.11 10.55
CA THR A 450 -7.22 -1.39 9.91
C THR A 450 -7.55 -2.57 10.83
N ALA A 451 -8.24 -3.54 10.27
CA ALA A 451 -8.62 -4.77 10.94
C ALA A 451 -8.31 -6.01 10.09
N GLN A 452 -8.16 -7.14 10.76
CA GLN A 452 -8.16 -8.47 10.13
C GLN A 452 -9.55 -9.09 10.27
N ILE A 453 -10.06 -9.65 9.17
CA ILE A 453 -11.26 -10.50 9.19
C ILE A 453 -10.86 -11.85 9.73
N THR A 454 -11.52 -12.32 10.79
CA THR A 454 -11.34 -13.65 11.38
C THR A 454 -12.64 -14.41 11.35
N GLU A 455 -12.62 -15.72 11.64
CA GLU A 455 -13.84 -16.54 11.75
C GLU A 455 -14.78 -16.05 12.87
N GLU A 456 -14.22 -15.35 13.88
CA GLU A 456 -14.99 -14.77 14.98
C GLU A 456 -15.45 -13.33 14.72
N GLY A 457 -15.11 -12.75 13.56
CA GLY A 457 -15.37 -11.36 13.18
C GLY A 457 -14.11 -10.52 13.09
N VAL A 458 -14.24 -9.21 13.27
CA VAL A 458 -13.15 -8.25 13.15
C VAL A 458 -12.17 -8.33 14.34
N LYS A 459 -10.88 -8.36 14.03
CA LYS A 459 -9.80 -8.16 14.96
C LYS A 459 -9.02 -6.91 14.58
N TRP A 460 -9.09 -5.87 15.38
CA TRP A 460 -8.23 -4.68 15.22
C TRP A 460 -6.77 -5.07 15.32
N LEU A 461 -5.95 -4.67 14.35
CA LEU A 461 -4.51 -5.01 14.35
C LEU A 461 -3.72 -4.17 15.34
N ILE A 462 -4.16 -2.92 15.58
CA ILE A 462 -3.68 -2.04 16.66
C ILE A 462 -4.90 -1.44 17.37
N PRO A 463 -4.75 -0.89 18.59
CA PRO A 463 -5.83 -0.15 19.23
C PRO A 463 -6.32 1.02 18.38
N THR A 464 -7.63 1.17 18.24
CA THR A 464 -8.25 2.31 17.54
C THR A 464 -8.04 3.60 18.34
N GLN A 465 -8.01 4.75 17.69
CA GLN A 465 -7.83 6.05 18.34
C GLN A 465 -9.12 6.47 19.08
N LYS A 466 -9.29 6.04 20.31
CA LYS A 466 -10.49 6.37 21.12
C LYS A 466 -10.54 7.84 21.57
N GLU A 467 -9.39 8.50 21.72
CA GLU A 467 -9.26 9.90 22.13
C GLU A 467 -8.45 10.67 21.08
N LEU A 468 -8.83 11.91 20.82
CA LEU A 468 -8.05 12.78 19.94
C LEU A 468 -6.74 13.16 20.62
N PHE A 469 -5.70 13.34 19.80
CA PHE A 469 -4.49 14.00 20.27
C PHE A 469 -4.81 15.46 20.63
N LEU A 470 -4.16 15.97 21.68
CA LEU A 470 -4.36 17.36 22.11
C LEU A 470 -3.09 18.17 21.80
N ILE A 471 -3.28 19.28 21.09
CA ILE A 471 -2.20 20.23 20.79
C ILE A 471 -2.40 21.47 21.65
N GLU A 472 -1.40 21.81 22.45
CA GLU A 472 -1.43 23.01 23.27
C GLU A 472 -1.22 24.27 22.39
N PRO A 473 -1.97 25.36 22.61
CA PRO A 473 -1.78 26.58 21.85
C PRO A 473 -0.42 27.22 22.21
N ALA A 474 0.19 27.89 21.25
CA ALA A 474 1.38 28.70 21.51
C ALA A 474 1.06 29.82 22.54
N ASN A 475 1.96 30.03 23.47
CA ASN A 475 1.83 31.07 24.50
C ASN A 475 1.97 32.48 23.92
#